data_1f2b0670c5b9d94ac039931a56a9b5fd
#
_entry.id   1f2b0670c5b9d94ac039931a56a9b5fd
#
_cell.length_a   1.000
_cell.length_b   1.000
_cell.length_c   1.000
_cell.angle_alpha   90.00
_cell.angle_beta   90.00
_cell.angle_gamma   90.00
#
_symmetry.space_group_name_H-M   'P 1'
#
loop_
_entity.id
_entity.type
_entity.pdbx_description
1 polymer ?
#
loop_
_entity_poly.entity_id
_entity_poly.type
_entity_poly.pdbx_seq_one_letter_code
_entity_poly.pdbx_strand_id
1 'polypeptide(L)'
;MLSLLRVIDCTDERGQLAGFMLAQLGAEVVLLEPPGGSSARRCPPFAGDRPDPERGLWHWAYNRGKRSVIADLTTPGGQARLRELASTADLLLWAGRPQELPFSYDELALVNPQLVVVVLSPFGLDGPKSNWEATDLIISAAGGAAALIGNADLPPLRWGSPQAYLHGAADMAVAALVALAERHRSGRGQLADVSAQVSCMQASFCYTLNEAWAWPPMHRSGDGIDFGTFKVQWTYPAADGEVSITFSFGEALAHFAENLFRWIWEEGGCDEATRDTPWVELNRGLFAGTMPPSEADRLCAIIARFTAARTKEYLASQAVRRRVLLAPICTLAEVLESDHLAARGFWDVVRQAEADHSHRHPGRFVVAPASPLRVLGPAPRLGSDHDFEPPGTGHSVGPPERGADENGPALAGLRVVDLTWSVAGPYIGRSLADFGATV
;
A
#
# COMPACT_ATOMS: atom_id res chain seq x y z
N MET A 1 -13.48 -11.96 -10.25
CA MET A 1 -12.52 -12.80 -9.51
C MET A 1 -13.17 -13.42 -8.26
N LEU A 2 -13.69 -12.62 -7.34
CA LEU A 2 -14.23 -13.11 -6.06
C LEU A 2 -15.76 -13.02 -5.97
N SER A 3 -16.48 -13.09 -7.07
CA SER A 3 -17.93 -12.81 -7.17
C SER A 3 -18.84 -13.75 -6.37
N LEU A 4 -18.29 -14.86 -5.91
CA LEU A 4 -19.03 -15.83 -5.08
C LEU A 4 -18.70 -15.71 -3.59
N LEU A 5 -17.73 -14.86 -3.22
CA LEU A 5 -17.26 -14.77 -1.84
C LEU A 5 -17.99 -13.69 -1.07
N ARG A 6 -18.30 -13.99 0.18
CA ARG A 6 -18.86 -13.06 1.16
C ARG A 6 -17.85 -12.74 2.23
N VAL A 7 -17.68 -11.44 2.50
CA VAL A 7 -16.77 -10.89 3.50
C VAL A 7 -17.59 -10.15 4.55
N ILE A 8 -17.37 -10.44 5.81
CA ILE A 8 -17.78 -9.61 6.93
C ILE A 8 -16.63 -8.68 7.26
N ASP A 9 -16.83 -7.40 7.12
CA ASP A 9 -15.83 -6.37 7.43
C ASP A 9 -16.20 -5.70 8.77
N CYS A 10 -15.55 -6.11 9.84
CA CYS A 10 -15.67 -5.54 11.17
C CYS A 10 -14.54 -4.54 11.47
N THR A 11 -13.88 -4.02 10.45
CA THR A 11 -12.76 -3.09 10.61
C THR A 11 -13.23 -1.64 10.72
N ASP A 12 -12.33 -0.79 11.18
CA ASP A 12 -12.46 0.66 11.21
C ASP A 12 -11.47 1.32 10.23
N GLU A 13 -11.14 2.60 10.42
CA GLU A 13 -10.21 3.34 9.57
C GLU A 13 -8.85 2.64 9.39
N ARG A 14 -8.48 1.72 10.27
CA ARG A 14 -7.23 0.97 10.21
C ARG A 14 -7.25 -0.13 9.14
N GLY A 15 -8.42 -0.76 8.88
CA GLY A 15 -8.50 -1.96 8.05
C GLY A 15 -9.43 -1.86 6.82
N GLN A 16 -10.28 -0.84 6.71
CA GLN A 16 -11.34 -0.76 5.69
C GLN A 16 -10.85 -0.79 4.23
N LEU A 17 -9.58 -0.45 3.98
CA LEU A 17 -8.96 -0.62 2.66
C LEU A 17 -8.96 -2.10 2.23
N ALA A 18 -8.74 -3.06 3.14
CA ALA A 18 -8.77 -4.49 2.80
C ALA A 18 -10.14 -4.90 2.25
N GLY A 19 -11.22 -4.58 2.98
CA GLY A 19 -12.58 -4.85 2.52
C GLY A 19 -12.91 -4.15 1.20
N PHE A 20 -12.41 -2.93 0.99
CA PHE A 20 -12.57 -2.20 -0.27
C PHE A 20 -11.87 -2.92 -1.45
N MET A 21 -10.63 -3.37 -1.27
CA MET A 21 -9.91 -4.13 -2.31
C MET A 21 -10.64 -5.43 -2.66
N LEU A 22 -11.14 -6.16 -1.66
CA LEU A 22 -11.91 -7.38 -1.88
C LEU A 22 -13.24 -7.10 -2.60
N ALA A 23 -13.92 -5.99 -2.29
CA ALA A 23 -15.11 -5.55 -3.02
C ALA A 23 -14.82 -5.24 -4.48
N GLN A 24 -13.71 -4.55 -4.78
CA GLN A 24 -13.26 -4.30 -6.17
C GLN A 24 -12.97 -5.62 -6.92
N LEU A 25 -12.41 -6.61 -6.24
CA LEU A 25 -12.18 -7.96 -6.78
C LEU A 25 -13.49 -8.74 -7.00
N GLY A 26 -14.62 -8.21 -6.53
CA GLY A 26 -15.96 -8.74 -6.81
C GLY A 26 -16.67 -9.37 -5.60
N ALA A 27 -16.02 -9.47 -4.44
CA ALA A 27 -16.67 -10.02 -3.24
C ALA A 27 -17.88 -9.19 -2.79
N GLU A 28 -18.88 -9.84 -2.20
CA GLU A 28 -19.92 -9.18 -1.45
C GLU A 28 -19.39 -8.84 -0.04
N VAL A 29 -19.22 -7.55 0.26
CA VAL A 29 -18.67 -7.10 1.54
C VAL A 29 -19.75 -6.47 2.39
N VAL A 30 -19.97 -7.02 3.57
CA VAL A 30 -20.88 -6.53 4.60
C VAL A 30 -20.06 -5.85 5.69
N LEU A 31 -20.13 -4.52 5.75
CA LEU A 31 -19.53 -3.72 6.81
C LEU A 31 -20.44 -3.84 8.05
N LEU A 32 -19.92 -4.49 9.10
CA LEU A 32 -20.62 -4.66 10.36
C LEU A 32 -20.18 -3.55 11.32
N GLU A 33 -21.09 -2.64 11.62
CA GLU A 33 -20.79 -1.42 12.37
C GLU A 33 -21.50 -1.41 13.74
N PRO A 34 -20.88 -0.81 14.78
CA PRO A 34 -21.57 -0.57 16.04
C PRO A 34 -22.71 0.45 15.87
N PRO A 35 -23.64 0.52 16.82
CA PRO A 35 -24.60 1.62 16.90
C PRO A 35 -23.91 2.97 16.86
N GLY A 36 -24.30 3.85 15.95
CA GLY A 36 -23.64 5.13 15.69
C GLY A 36 -22.50 5.08 14.69
N GLY A 37 -22.23 3.91 14.10
CA GLY A 37 -21.26 3.71 13.02
C GLY A 37 -19.82 3.54 13.46
N SER A 38 -18.99 3.02 12.57
CA SER A 38 -17.54 2.90 12.73
C SER A 38 -16.89 4.27 12.98
N SER A 39 -15.75 4.28 13.69
CA SER A 39 -14.91 5.47 13.87
C SER A 39 -14.48 6.11 12.55
N ALA A 40 -14.30 5.31 11.50
CA ALA A 40 -13.97 5.78 10.16
C ALA A 40 -14.99 6.80 9.59
N ARG A 41 -16.27 6.74 9.99
CA ARG A 41 -17.27 7.72 9.59
C ARG A 41 -17.02 9.11 10.17
N ARG A 42 -16.24 9.18 11.26
CA ARG A 42 -15.90 10.42 11.97
C ARG A 42 -14.49 10.91 11.68
N CYS A 43 -13.76 10.23 10.78
CA CYS A 43 -12.44 10.67 10.32
C CYS A 43 -12.56 11.85 9.34
N PRO A 44 -11.96 13.01 9.63
CA PRO A 44 -11.90 14.11 8.68
C PRO A 44 -11.03 13.75 7.45
N PRO A 45 -11.18 14.50 6.32
CA PRO A 45 -12.07 15.63 6.13
C PRO A 45 -13.52 15.21 5.85
N PHE A 46 -14.43 16.18 5.93
CA PHE A 46 -15.85 15.97 5.69
C PHE A 46 -16.33 16.75 4.45
N ALA A 47 -17.27 16.21 3.71
CA ALA A 47 -17.84 16.88 2.56
C ALA A 47 -18.55 18.18 2.96
N GLY A 48 -18.11 19.30 2.34
CA GLY A 48 -18.60 20.64 2.64
C GLY A 48 -18.23 21.14 4.04
N ASP A 49 -17.14 20.65 4.60
CA ASP A 49 -16.61 21.00 5.93
C ASP A 49 -17.64 20.86 7.07
N ARG A 50 -18.58 19.91 6.92
CA ARG A 50 -19.64 19.63 7.91
C ARG A 50 -19.35 18.30 8.58
N PRO A 51 -18.92 18.27 9.84
CA PRO A 51 -18.77 17.05 10.61
C PRO A 51 -20.10 16.28 10.73
N ASP A 52 -20.19 15.14 10.04
CA ASP A 52 -21.36 14.27 10.00
C ASP A 52 -20.88 12.87 9.63
N PRO A 53 -21.35 11.80 10.32
CA PRO A 53 -20.97 10.41 10.02
C PRO A 53 -21.28 9.96 8.59
N GLU A 54 -22.23 10.58 7.93
CA GLU A 54 -22.59 10.28 6.54
C GLU A 54 -21.78 11.12 5.51
N ARG A 55 -20.97 12.07 5.98
CA ARG A 55 -20.19 13.01 5.14
C ARG A 55 -18.68 12.81 5.24
N GLY A 56 -18.20 11.79 5.97
CA GLY A 56 -16.79 11.48 6.12
C GLY A 56 -16.16 11.04 4.79
N LEU A 57 -15.17 11.78 4.26
CA LEU A 57 -14.52 11.45 3.00
C LEU A 57 -13.69 10.16 3.09
N TRP A 58 -13.15 9.85 4.28
CA TRP A 58 -12.52 8.56 4.54
C TRP A 58 -13.49 7.38 4.34
N HIS A 59 -14.68 7.48 4.95
CA HIS A 59 -15.72 6.48 4.77
C HIS A 59 -16.15 6.35 3.30
N TRP A 60 -16.32 7.46 2.59
CA TRP A 60 -16.65 7.44 1.17
C TRP A 60 -15.56 6.81 0.30
N ALA A 61 -14.27 7.00 0.65
CA ALA A 61 -13.17 6.44 -0.12
C ALA A 61 -13.09 4.91 0.01
N TYR A 62 -13.17 4.38 1.23
CA TYR A 62 -12.84 2.98 1.52
C TYR A 62 -14.06 2.06 1.74
N ASN A 63 -15.30 2.59 1.67
CA ASN A 63 -16.48 1.77 1.87
C ASN A 63 -17.44 1.75 0.67
N ARG A 64 -16.99 2.23 -0.47
CA ARG A 64 -17.77 2.16 -1.71
C ARG A 64 -18.14 0.70 -2.04
N GLY A 65 -19.42 0.51 -2.42
CA GLY A 65 -19.95 -0.77 -2.87
C GLY A 65 -20.07 -1.84 -1.79
N LYS A 66 -19.82 -1.52 -0.51
CA LYS A 66 -20.13 -2.38 0.64
C LYS A 66 -21.61 -2.21 1.03
N ARG A 67 -22.13 -3.15 1.83
CA ARG A 67 -23.39 -3.04 2.56
C ARG A 67 -23.12 -2.61 3.99
N SER A 68 -24.07 -1.96 4.67
CA SER A 68 -23.91 -1.58 6.09
C SER A 68 -24.99 -2.25 6.93
N VAL A 69 -24.54 -3.03 7.92
CA VAL A 69 -25.36 -3.70 8.92
C VAL A 69 -24.92 -3.23 10.31
N ILE A 70 -25.87 -2.95 11.19
CA ILE A 70 -25.58 -2.52 12.56
C ILE A 70 -25.62 -3.73 13.49
N ALA A 71 -24.56 -3.90 14.30
CA ALA A 71 -24.56 -4.84 15.43
C ALA A 71 -23.67 -4.33 16.57
N ASP A 72 -24.22 -4.29 17.76
CA ASP A 72 -23.44 -4.01 18.97
C ASP A 72 -22.80 -5.28 19.48
N LEU A 73 -21.54 -5.50 19.11
CA LEU A 73 -20.81 -6.70 19.49
C LEU A 73 -20.48 -6.81 21.00
N THR A 74 -20.77 -5.76 21.77
CA THR A 74 -20.70 -5.81 23.25
C THR A 74 -21.94 -6.49 23.88
N THR A 75 -22.98 -6.71 23.09
CA THR A 75 -24.24 -7.33 23.53
C THR A 75 -24.41 -8.76 23.03
N PRO A 76 -25.12 -9.63 23.75
CA PRO A 76 -25.44 -10.97 23.27
C PRO A 76 -26.17 -10.98 21.93
N GLY A 77 -27.05 -10.01 21.67
CA GLY A 77 -27.79 -9.88 20.40
C GLY A 77 -26.85 -9.56 19.22
N GLY A 78 -25.92 -8.62 19.39
CA GLY A 78 -24.94 -8.30 18.38
C GLY A 78 -23.96 -9.44 18.09
N GLN A 79 -23.54 -10.16 19.13
CA GLN A 79 -22.71 -11.36 18.97
C GLN A 79 -23.45 -12.49 18.25
N ALA A 80 -24.76 -12.67 18.54
CA ALA A 80 -25.61 -13.63 17.81
C ALA A 80 -25.71 -13.25 16.33
N ARG A 81 -25.87 -11.96 16.03
CA ARG A 81 -25.90 -11.45 14.63
C ARG A 81 -24.57 -11.70 13.90
N LEU A 82 -23.43 -11.49 14.58
CA LEU A 82 -22.12 -11.82 14.01
C LEU A 82 -22.01 -13.32 13.67
N ARG A 83 -22.42 -14.22 14.60
CA ARG A 83 -22.40 -15.68 14.34
C ARG A 83 -23.30 -16.08 13.19
N GLU A 84 -24.48 -15.49 13.09
CA GLU A 84 -25.41 -15.71 11.98
C GLU A 84 -24.74 -15.35 10.64
N LEU A 85 -24.17 -14.14 10.52
CA LEU A 85 -23.46 -13.72 9.32
C LEU A 85 -22.24 -14.62 9.04
N ALA A 86 -21.47 -14.99 10.06
CA ALA A 86 -20.28 -15.82 9.94
C ALA A 86 -20.61 -17.24 9.48
N SER A 87 -21.81 -17.77 9.78
CA SER A 87 -22.23 -19.12 9.38
C SER A 87 -22.23 -19.34 7.86
N THR A 88 -22.33 -18.27 7.08
CA THR A 88 -22.39 -18.31 5.62
C THR A 88 -21.31 -17.46 4.93
N ALA A 89 -20.42 -16.86 5.72
CA ALA A 89 -19.33 -16.02 5.18
C ALA A 89 -18.10 -16.85 4.82
N ASP A 90 -17.30 -16.33 3.90
CA ASP A 90 -16.01 -16.89 3.52
C ASP A 90 -14.88 -16.27 4.31
N LEU A 91 -15.00 -14.97 4.60
CA LEU A 91 -13.99 -14.16 5.27
C LEU A 91 -14.63 -13.30 6.36
N LEU A 92 -13.91 -13.14 7.46
CA LEU A 92 -14.14 -12.12 8.47
C LEU A 92 -12.88 -11.30 8.65
N LEU A 93 -12.98 -9.99 8.55
CA LEU A 93 -11.90 -9.03 8.76
C LEU A 93 -12.12 -8.28 10.08
N TRP A 94 -11.10 -8.18 10.89
CA TRP A 94 -11.10 -7.44 12.15
C TRP A 94 -9.85 -6.56 12.27
N ALA A 95 -10.00 -5.35 12.81
CA ALA A 95 -8.87 -4.48 13.14
C ALA A 95 -8.91 -4.10 14.63
N GLY A 96 -7.88 -4.50 15.39
CA GLY A 96 -7.80 -4.23 16.82
C GLY A 96 -6.81 -5.13 17.54
N ARG A 97 -6.66 -4.90 18.86
CA ARG A 97 -5.79 -5.68 19.73
C ARG A 97 -6.46 -7.00 20.14
N PRO A 98 -5.68 -8.02 20.60
CA PRO A 98 -6.25 -9.29 21.02
C PRO A 98 -7.38 -9.17 22.06
N GLN A 99 -7.22 -8.28 23.05
CA GLN A 99 -8.24 -8.07 24.09
C GLN A 99 -9.50 -7.34 23.61
N GLU A 100 -9.49 -6.78 22.41
CA GLU A 100 -10.64 -6.11 21.81
C GLU A 100 -11.48 -7.03 20.94
N LEU A 101 -10.98 -8.25 20.65
CA LEU A 101 -11.70 -9.24 19.87
C LEU A 101 -12.98 -9.66 20.60
N PRO A 102 -14.16 -9.46 20.02
CA PRO A 102 -15.44 -9.80 20.65
C PRO A 102 -15.81 -11.28 20.46
N PHE A 103 -14.91 -12.09 19.94
CA PHE A 103 -15.10 -13.52 19.63
C PHE A 103 -13.81 -14.31 19.80
N SER A 104 -13.94 -15.61 20.01
CA SER A 104 -12.88 -16.60 19.83
C SER A 104 -12.94 -17.16 18.41
N TYR A 105 -11.79 -17.38 17.75
CA TYR A 105 -11.76 -18.07 16.46
C TYR A 105 -12.38 -19.47 16.55
N ASP A 106 -12.08 -20.21 17.62
CA ASP A 106 -12.61 -21.57 17.81
C ASP A 106 -14.14 -21.59 17.88
N GLU A 107 -14.76 -20.59 18.53
CA GLU A 107 -16.22 -20.47 18.55
C GLU A 107 -16.82 -20.22 17.15
N LEU A 108 -16.16 -19.40 16.34
CA LEU A 108 -16.62 -19.17 14.96
C LEU A 108 -16.34 -20.38 14.07
N ALA A 109 -15.26 -21.09 14.27
CA ALA A 109 -14.93 -22.32 13.54
C ALA A 109 -15.93 -23.46 13.83
N LEU A 110 -16.52 -23.49 15.03
CA LEU A 110 -17.62 -24.43 15.34
C LEU A 110 -18.88 -24.12 14.50
N VAL A 111 -19.13 -22.85 14.20
CA VAL A 111 -20.28 -22.43 13.40
C VAL A 111 -19.99 -22.61 11.89
N ASN A 112 -18.76 -22.28 11.47
CA ASN A 112 -18.33 -22.40 10.08
C ASN A 112 -16.85 -22.83 10.02
N PRO A 113 -16.58 -24.13 9.87
CA PRO A 113 -15.22 -24.66 9.82
C PRO A 113 -14.38 -24.18 8.61
N GLN A 114 -15.01 -23.58 7.62
CA GLN A 114 -14.37 -23.03 6.43
C GLN A 114 -14.14 -21.51 6.51
N LEU A 115 -14.56 -20.86 7.60
CA LEU A 115 -14.39 -19.43 7.77
C LEU A 115 -12.91 -19.06 7.91
N VAL A 116 -12.43 -18.19 7.05
CA VAL A 116 -11.13 -17.54 7.21
C VAL A 116 -11.33 -16.25 8.00
N VAL A 117 -10.59 -16.08 9.09
CA VAL A 117 -10.57 -14.84 9.87
C VAL A 117 -9.22 -14.19 9.71
N VAL A 118 -9.19 -12.91 9.36
CA VAL A 118 -7.95 -12.12 9.27
C VAL A 118 -8.02 -10.96 10.24
N VAL A 119 -7.02 -10.88 11.11
CA VAL A 119 -6.92 -9.83 12.14
C VAL A 119 -5.74 -8.93 11.82
N LEU A 120 -5.99 -7.63 11.70
CA LEU A 120 -4.97 -6.59 11.65
C LEU A 120 -4.82 -5.97 13.04
N SER A 121 -3.68 -6.19 13.66
CA SER A 121 -3.35 -5.60 14.96
C SER A 121 -2.13 -4.67 14.87
N PRO A 122 -1.92 -3.78 15.85
CA PRO A 122 -0.73 -2.92 15.86
C PRO A 122 0.59 -3.70 15.79
N PHE A 123 0.71 -4.79 16.62
CA PHE A 123 1.96 -5.48 16.86
C PHE A 123 1.89 -7.01 16.72
N GLY A 124 0.80 -7.56 16.22
CA GLY A 124 0.51 -8.99 16.20
C GLY A 124 -0.38 -9.42 17.37
N LEU A 125 -0.97 -10.61 17.23
CA LEU A 125 -1.87 -11.17 18.25
C LEU A 125 -1.11 -11.76 19.45
N ASP A 126 0.17 -12.03 19.31
CA ASP A 126 1.05 -12.55 20.33
C ASP A 126 2.26 -11.66 20.58
N GLY A 127 3.15 -12.10 21.49
CA GLY A 127 4.36 -11.37 21.83
C GLY A 127 4.17 -10.25 22.86
N PRO A 128 5.30 -9.66 23.32
CA PRO A 128 5.30 -8.73 24.46
C PRO A 128 4.57 -7.41 24.24
N LYS A 129 4.28 -7.06 22.99
CA LYS A 129 3.61 -5.80 22.61
C LYS A 129 2.18 -6.02 22.10
N SER A 130 1.66 -7.24 22.07
CA SER A 130 0.36 -7.55 21.47
C SER A 130 -0.79 -6.69 22.01
N ASN A 131 -0.72 -6.32 23.29
CA ASN A 131 -1.73 -5.52 23.99
C ASN A 131 -1.44 -4.00 24.01
N TRP A 132 -0.37 -3.55 23.34
CA TRP A 132 -0.05 -2.13 23.33
C TRP A 132 -0.97 -1.37 22.37
N GLU A 133 -1.41 -0.18 22.81
CA GLU A 133 -2.11 0.77 21.94
C GLU A 133 -1.13 1.45 20.98
N ALA A 134 -1.56 1.65 19.75
CA ALA A 134 -0.76 2.36 18.78
C ALA A 134 -1.62 3.16 17.80
N THR A 135 -1.19 4.38 17.56
CA THR A 135 -1.62 5.18 16.43
C THR A 135 -0.75 4.85 15.21
N ASP A 136 -1.13 5.32 14.04
CA ASP A 136 -0.31 5.19 12.82
C ASP A 136 1.12 5.75 13.00
N LEU A 137 1.25 6.86 13.73
CA LEU A 137 2.56 7.44 14.05
C LEU A 137 3.42 6.51 14.94
N ILE A 138 2.81 5.87 15.93
CA ILE A 138 3.52 4.92 16.81
C ILE A 138 3.98 3.71 16.01
N ILE A 139 3.14 3.19 15.12
CA ILE A 139 3.51 2.07 14.22
C ILE A 139 4.64 2.48 13.28
N SER A 140 4.56 3.65 12.66
CA SER A 140 5.62 4.19 11.78
C SER A 140 6.96 4.34 12.52
N ALA A 141 6.92 4.78 13.78
CA ALA A 141 8.12 4.87 14.62
C ALA A 141 8.65 3.48 15.00
N ALA A 142 7.78 2.57 15.45
CA ALA A 142 8.15 1.23 15.89
C ALA A 142 8.60 0.32 14.73
N GLY A 143 8.10 0.56 13.51
CA GLY A 143 8.48 -0.13 12.27
C GLY A 143 9.69 0.47 11.56
N GLY A 144 10.32 1.52 12.12
CA GLY A 144 11.54 2.13 11.59
C GLY A 144 11.33 3.17 10.48
N ALA A 145 10.15 3.24 9.86
CA ALA A 145 9.90 4.17 8.75
C ALA A 145 10.12 5.65 9.13
N ALA A 146 9.68 6.05 10.32
CA ALA A 146 9.88 7.42 10.80
C ALA A 146 11.37 7.79 10.97
N ALA A 147 12.25 6.83 11.23
CA ALA A 147 13.69 7.05 11.32
C ALA A 147 14.33 7.43 9.99
N LEU A 148 13.65 7.16 8.87
CA LEU A 148 14.16 7.38 7.51
C LEU A 148 13.57 8.61 6.81
N ILE A 149 12.58 9.29 7.43
CA ILE A 149 11.84 10.39 6.80
C ILE A 149 12.22 11.72 7.45
N GLY A 150 12.65 12.68 6.64
CA GLY A 150 13.03 14.03 7.04
C GLY A 150 14.53 14.31 6.91
N ASN A 151 14.94 15.48 7.37
CA ASN A 151 16.34 15.90 7.40
C ASN A 151 17.05 15.33 8.64
N ALA A 152 18.36 15.08 8.51
CA ALA A 152 19.16 14.49 9.58
C ALA A 152 19.22 15.36 10.85
N ASP A 153 19.25 16.68 10.68
CA ASP A 153 19.33 17.72 11.72
C ASP A 153 17.98 18.13 12.33
N LEU A 154 16.88 17.59 11.79
CA LEU A 154 15.52 17.87 12.25
C LEU A 154 14.87 16.62 12.87
N PRO A 155 13.81 16.79 13.69
CA PRO A 155 13.03 15.65 14.17
C PRO A 155 12.48 14.80 13.02
N PRO A 156 12.24 13.48 13.24
CA PRO A 156 11.57 12.61 12.29
C PRO A 156 10.23 13.18 11.84
N LEU A 157 9.90 13.01 10.56
CA LEU A 157 8.63 13.44 10.00
C LEU A 157 7.64 12.26 9.92
N ARG A 158 6.37 12.57 10.11
CA ARG A 158 5.26 11.69 9.80
C ARG A 158 4.91 11.78 8.32
N TRP A 159 4.49 10.69 7.70
CA TRP A 159 3.82 10.76 6.40
C TRP A 159 2.58 11.65 6.44
N GLY A 160 2.27 12.31 5.35
CA GLY A 160 1.10 13.19 5.24
C GLY A 160 -0.27 12.47 5.36
N SER A 161 -0.28 11.15 5.30
CA SER A 161 -1.45 10.28 5.47
C SER A 161 -1.08 9.06 6.31
N PRO A 162 -2.04 8.33 6.92
CA PRO A 162 -1.79 7.18 7.79
C PRO A 162 -1.35 5.95 6.99
N GLN A 163 -0.09 5.91 6.56
CA GLN A 163 0.49 4.88 5.69
C GLN A 163 0.71 3.55 6.41
N ALA A 164 1.04 3.55 7.69
CA ALA A 164 1.38 2.30 8.40
C ALA A 164 0.18 1.34 8.44
N TYR A 165 -1.00 1.83 8.79
CA TYR A 165 -2.21 1.01 8.76
C TYR A 165 -2.72 0.74 7.34
N LEU A 166 -2.49 1.63 6.37
CA LEU A 166 -2.83 1.34 4.97
C LEU A 166 -1.97 0.20 4.39
N HIS A 167 -0.68 0.13 4.74
CA HIS A 167 0.16 -1.04 4.43
C HIS A 167 -0.37 -2.30 5.11
N GLY A 168 -0.70 -2.23 6.40
CA GLY A 168 -1.30 -3.34 7.13
C GLY A 168 -2.61 -3.82 6.52
N ALA A 169 -3.47 -2.91 6.07
CA ALA A 169 -4.72 -3.26 5.41
C ALA A 169 -4.51 -3.89 4.01
N ALA A 170 -3.48 -3.46 3.27
CA ALA A 170 -3.11 -4.11 2.02
C ALA A 170 -2.60 -5.55 2.26
N ASP A 171 -1.73 -5.74 3.26
CA ASP A 171 -1.26 -7.07 3.66
C ASP A 171 -2.40 -7.94 4.20
N MET A 172 -3.38 -7.34 4.88
CA MET A 172 -4.60 -8.03 5.31
C MET A 172 -5.39 -8.59 4.11
N ALA A 173 -5.49 -7.84 3.01
CA ALA A 173 -6.11 -8.34 1.79
C ALA A 173 -5.28 -9.48 1.16
N VAL A 174 -3.96 -9.39 1.17
CA VAL A 174 -3.05 -10.46 0.71
C VAL A 174 -3.22 -11.70 1.58
N ALA A 175 -3.18 -11.56 2.91
CA ALA A 175 -3.38 -12.66 3.84
C ALA A 175 -4.72 -13.35 3.63
N ALA A 176 -5.80 -12.58 3.39
CA ALA A 176 -7.11 -13.13 3.04
C ALA A 176 -7.06 -13.99 1.78
N LEU A 177 -6.43 -13.51 0.70
CA LEU A 177 -6.32 -14.24 -0.55
C LEU A 177 -5.48 -15.53 -0.42
N VAL A 178 -4.38 -15.46 0.31
CA VAL A 178 -3.51 -16.62 0.58
C VAL A 178 -4.23 -17.65 1.44
N ALA A 179 -4.93 -17.22 2.50
CA ALA A 179 -5.71 -18.12 3.36
C ALA A 179 -6.89 -18.76 2.62
N LEU A 180 -7.51 -18.04 1.66
CA LEU A 180 -8.52 -18.62 0.77
C LEU A 180 -7.93 -19.64 -0.19
N ALA A 181 -6.74 -19.40 -0.72
CA ALA A 181 -6.03 -20.38 -1.57
C ALA A 181 -5.71 -21.64 -0.76
N GLU A 182 -5.25 -21.50 0.48
CA GLU A 182 -5.02 -22.64 1.38
C GLU A 182 -6.32 -23.37 1.69
N ARG A 183 -7.41 -22.66 2.02
CA ARG A 183 -8.73 -23.23 2.25
C ARG A 183 -9.23 -24.04 1.04
N HIS A 184 -8.97 -23.57 -0.18
CA HIS A 184 -9.33 -24.32 -1.40
C HIS A 184 -8.62 -25.67 -1.45
N ARG A 185 -7.40 -25.75 -0.95
CA ARG A 185 -6.58 -26.97 -0.90
C ARG A 185 -6.96 -27.89 0.29
N SER A 186 -7.12 -27.35 1.49
CA SER A 186 -7.35 -28.12 2.72
C SER A 186 -8.83 -28.35 3.05
N GLY A 187 -9.73 -27.52 2.52
CA GLY A 187 -11.14 -27.48 2.90
C GLY A 187 -11.43 -26.83 4.24
N ARG A 188 -10.43 -26.21 4.90
CA ARG A 188 -10.54 -25.63 6.24
C ARG A 188 -10.25 -24.14 6.25
N GLY A 189 -10.97 -23.41 7.11
CA GLY A 189 -10.66 -22.04 7.45
C GLY A 189 -9.46 -21.95 8.39
N GLN A 190 -9.00 -20.72 8.65
CA GLN A 190 -7.90 -20.44 9.57
C GLN A 190 -7.98 -19.01 10.09
N LEU A 191 -7.27 -18.74 11.19
CA LEU A 191 -6.97 -17.39 11.68
C LEU A 191 -5.63 -16.94 11.10
N ALA A 192 -5.64 -15.81 10.39
CA ALA A 192 -4.43 -15.14 9.92
C ALA A 192 -4.19 -13.86 10.73
N ASP A 193 -2.98 -13.70 11.24
CA ASP A 193 -2.52 -12.54 12.02
C ASP A 193 -1.67 -11.62 11.14
N VAL A 194 -2.04 -10.34 11.08
CA VAL A 194 -1.33 -9.30 10.35
C VAL A 194 -0.91 -8.20 11.33
N SER A 195 0.39 -7.99 11.46
CA SER A 195 0.96 -6.92 12.27
C SER A 195 1.22 -5.67 11.45
N ALA A 196 0.58 -4.56 11.79
CA ALA A 196 0.82 -3.28 11.12
C ALA A 196 2.28 -2.83 11.24
N GLN A 197 2.96 -3.13 12.36
CA GLN A 197 4.39 -2.88 12.51
C GLN A 197 5.22 -3.62 11.45
N VAL A 198 4.94 -4.91 11.23
CA VAL A 198 5.66 -5.73 10.23
C VAL A 198 5.37 -5.20 8.83
N SER A 199 4.11 -4.91 8.51
CA SER A 199 3.73 -4.34 7.21
C SER A 199 4.42 -3.01 6.93
N CYS A 200 4.49 -2.13 7.93
CA CYS A 200 5.20 -0.86 7.82
C CYS A 200 6.71 -1.05 7.62
N MET A 201 7.31 -2.04 8.30
CA MET A 201 8.73 -2.34 8.21
C MET A 201 9.13 -2.91 6.85
N GLN A 202 8.23 -3.61 6.17
CA GLN A 202 8.50 -4.20 4.85
C GLN A 202 8.89 -3.15 3.80
N ALA A 203 8.33 -1.94 3.87
CA ALA A 203 8.68 -0.84 2.97
C ALA A 203 10.16 -0.42 3.08
N SER A 204 10.80 -0.67 4.21
CA SER A 204 12.22 -0.37 4.47
C SER A 204 13.08 -1.63 4.65
N PHE A 205 12.59 -2.78 4.23
CA PHE A 205 13.20 -4.08 4.50
C PHE A 205 14.64 -4.21 3.96
N CYS A 206 14.93 -3.62 2.80
CA CYS A 206 16.29 -3.64 2.23
C CYS A 206 17.32 -2.94 3.14
N TYR A 207 16.89 -2.00 3.97
CA TYR A 207 17.80 -1.27 4.88
C TYR A 207 18.09 -2.06 6.16
N THR A 208 17.24 -3.00 6.56
CA THR A 208 17.50 -3.88 7.70
C THR A 208 18.65 -4.86 7.42
N LEU A 209 18.99 -5.07 6.15
CA LEU A 209 20.13 -5.89 5.74
C LEU A 209 21.46 -5.17 5.81
N ASN A 210 21.50 -3.85 5.96
CA ASN A 210 22.74 -3.07 5.99
C ASN A 210 23.68 -3.55 7.07
N GLU A 211 23.17 -3.86 8.27
CA GLU A 211 24.00 -4.37 9.36
C GLU A 211 24.63 -5.73 9.02
N ALA A 212 23.86 -6.65 8.41
CA ALA A 212 24.37 -7.95 7.98
C ALA A 212 25.47 -7.84 6.92
N TRP A 213 25.50 -6.76 6.14
CA TRP A 213 26.48 -6.49 5.10
C TRP A 213 27.60 -5.54 5.55
N ALA A 214 27.63 -5.18 6.84
CA ALA A 214 28.55 -4.18 7.39
C ALA A 214 28.50 -2.81 6.67
N TRP A 215 27.34 -2.44 6.15
CA TRP A 215 27.08 -1.13 5.56
C TRP A 215 26.67 -0.14 6.65
N PRO A 216 26.94 1.17 6.46
CA PRO A 216 26.47 2.18 7.40
C PRO A 216 24.94 2.10 7.61
N PRO A 217 24.46 2.30 8.84
CA PRO A 217 23.02 2.36 9.08
C PRO A 217 22.41 3.51 8.27
N MET A 218 21.28 3.24 7.63
CA MET A 218 20.53 4.28 6.92
C MET A 218 19.94 5.27 7.91
N HIS A 219 19.97 6.54 7.54
CA HIS A 219 19.38 7.63 8.31
C HIS A 219 18.71 8.65 7.41
N ARG A 220 17.99 9.59 8.01
CA ARG A 220 17.32 10.66 7.28
C ARG A 220 18.32 11.47 6.47
N SER A 221 18.04 11.67 5.22
CA SER A 221 18.88 12.43 4.29
C SER A 221 18.14 13.57 3.56
N GLY A 222 16.91 13.85 3.97
CA GLY A 222 16.09 14.91 3.37
C GLY A 222 15.68 14.60 1.94
N ASP A 223 16.14 15.40 1.03
CA ASP A 223 15.79 15.42 -0.39
C ASP A 223 16.59 14.43 -1.27
N GLY A 224 17.34 13.54 -0.66
CA GLY A 224 18.20 12.59 -1.40
C GLY A 224 18.53 11.32 -0.64
N ILE A 225 19.61 10.66 -1.05
CA ILE A 225 20.19 9.52 -0.33
C ILE A 225 21.61 9.87 0.11
N ASP A 226 21.91 9.55 1.37
CA ASP A 226 23.24 9.55 1.93
C ASP A 226 23.80 8.12 1.90
N PHE A 227 24.87 7.92 1.15
CA PHE A 227 25.58 6.64 1.03
C PHE A 227 26.75 6.51 2.04
N GLY A 228 26.86 7.46 2.97
CA GLY A 228 27.94 7.52 3.96
C GLY A 228 29.22 8.15 3.45
N THR A 229 29.65 7.84 2.23
CA THR A 229 30.81 8.43 1.55
C THR A 229 30.46 9.70 0.76
N PHE A 230 29.22 9.81 0.30
CA PHE A 230 28.70 10.97 -0.43
C PHE A 230 27.17 11.00 -0.32
N LYS A 231 26.58 12.17 -0.57
CA LYS A 231 25.13 12.36 -0.68
C LYS A 231 24.75 12.69 -2.12
N VAL A 232 23.61 12.18 -2.59
CA VAL A 232 23.00 12.56 -3.87
C VAL A 232 21.62 13.12 -3.62
N GLN A 233 21.37 14.30 -4.15
CA GLN A 233 20.04 14.92 -4.17
C GLN A 233 19.17 14.25 -5.23
N TRP A 234 17.88 14.05 -4.93
CA TRP A 234 16.90 13.49 -5.86
C TRP A 234 15.79 14.46 -6.25
N THR A 235 15.60 15.50 -5.46
CA THR A 235 14.60 16.53 -5.72
C THR A 235 15.29 17.80 -6.14
N TYR A 236 14.90 18.32 -7.30
CA TYR A 236 15.49 19.53 -7.89
C TYR A 236 14.41 20.55 -8.21
N PRO A 237 14.70 21.87 -8.06
CA PRO A 237 13.74 22.93 -8.40
C PRO A 237 13.47 22.92 -9.90
N ALA A 238 12.23 23.24 -10.29
CA ALA A 238 11.81 23.61 -11.63
C ALA A 238 11.18 25.01 -11.59
N ALA A 239 10.96 25.63 -12.74
CA ALA A 239 10.38 26.98 -12.81
C ALA A 239 8.95 27.06 -12.23
N ASP A 240 8.24 25.94 -12.19
CA ASP A 240 6.86 25.81 -11.77
C ASP A 240 6.64 24.72 -10.70
N GLY A 241 7.68 24.38 -9.94
CA GLY A 241 7.62 23.38 -8.87
C GLY A 241 8.92 22.60 -8.73
N GLU A 242 8.83 21.27 -8.68
CA GLU A 242 9.98 20.37 -8.46
C GLU A 242 9.94 19.16 -9.39
N VAL A 243 11.12 18.58 -9.65
CA VAL A 243 11.30 17.32 -10.37
C VAL A 243 12.17 16.37 -9.56
N SER A 244 11.93 15.07 -9.71
CA SER A 244 12.80 14.04 -9.19
C SER A 244 13.71 13.53 -10.30
N ILE A 245 15.01 13.42 -10.02
CA ILE A 245 16.03 12.91 -10.94
C ILE A 245 16.89 11.87 -10.25
N THR A 246 17.05 10.70 -10.87
CA THR A 246 17.99 9.67 -10.43
C THR A 246 19.15 9.60 -11.40
N PHE A 247 20.35 10.06 -11.01
CA PHE A 247 21.50 10.11 -11.92
C PHE A 247 22.72 9.31 -11.46
N SER A 248 22.85 8.98 -10.19
CA SER A 248 24.00 8.25 -9.64
C SER A 248 23.54 7.03 -8.85
N PHE A 249 23.49 5.87 -9.50
CA PHE A 249 23.02 4.61 -8.89
C PHE A 249 23.78 3.40 -9.41
N GLY A 250 25.12 3.45 -9.28
CA GLY A 250 26.01 2.37 -9.70
C GLY A 250 26.20 2.26 -11.22
N GLU A 251 26.94 1.26 -11.62
CA GLU A 251 27.37 1.07 -13.01
C GLU A 251 26.22 0.82 -13.98
N ALA A 252 25.19 0.08 -13.55
CA ALA A 252 24.04 -0.28 -14.39
C ALA A 252 23.23 0.94 -14.87
N LEU A 253 23.26 2.05 -14.12
CA LEU A 253 22.50 3.27 -14.42
C LEU A 253 23.37 4.43 -14.94
N ALA A 254 24.68 4.22 -15.15
CA ALA A 254 25.62 5.23 -15.61
C ALA A 254 25.18 5.92 -16.91
N HIS A 255 24.60 5.18 -17.85
CA HIS A 255 24.11 5.70 -19.13
C HIS A 255 23.00 6.75 -18.98
N PHE A 256 22.21 6.72 -17.91
CA PHE A 256 21.22 7.78 -17.65
C PHE A 256 21.88 9.08 -17.21
N ALA A 257 22.99 9.01 -16.46
CA ALA A 257 23.80 10.18 -16.14
C ALA A 257 24.47 10.76 -17.38
N GLU A 258 25.04 9.92 -18.27
CA GLU A 258 25.57 10.34 -19.57
C GLU A 258 24.54 11.10 -20.39
N ASN A 259 23.34 10.57 -20.50
CA ASN A 259 22.26 11.20 -21.26
C ASN A 259 21.84 12.56 -20.64
N LEU A 260 21.76 12.63 -19.31
CA LEU A 260 21.41 13.85 -18.60
C LEU A 260 22.45 14.95 -18.82
N PHE A 261 23.74 14.64 -18.61
CA PHE A 261 24.76 15.68 -18.74
C PHE A 261 25.10 16.03 -20.19
N ARG A 262 24.87 15.12 -21.15
CA ARG A 262 24.86 15.45 -22.58
C ARG A 262 23.75 16.47 -22.89
N TRP A 263 22.55 16.26 -22.38
CA TRP A 263 21.46 17.21 -22.55
C TRP A 263 21.76 18.57 -21.92
N ILE A 264 22.28 18.58 -20.67
CA ILE A 264 22.65 19.83 -19.99
C ILE A 264 23.72 20.58 -20.81
N TRP A 265 24.70 19.87 -21.38
CA TRP A 265 25.73 20.48 -22.23
C TRP A 265 25.18 21.03 -23.55
N GLU A 266 24.32 20.29 -24.25
CA GLU A 266 23.66 20.74 -25.50
C GLU A 266 22.91 22.05 -25.31
N GLU A 267 22.40 22.31 -24.12
CA GLU A 267 21.69 23.56 -23.78
C GLU A 267 22.58 24.56 -23.00
N GLY A 268 23.89 24.37 -23.01
CA GLY A 268 24.86 25.32 -22.46
C GLY A 268 24.93 25.33 -20.91
N GLY A 269 24.44 24.31 -20.24
CA GLY A 269 24.37 24.25 -18.77
C GLY A 269 25.65 23.70 -18.10
N CYS A 270 26.56 23.08 -18.84
CA CYS A 270 27.88 22.62 -18.35
C CYS A 270 28.92 22.63 -19.46
N ASP A 271 30.19 22.41 -19.09
CA ASP A 271 31.32 22.31 -20.01
C ASP A 271 31.50 20.87 -20.58
N GLU A 272 32.39 20.74 -21.56
CA GLU A 272 32.70 19.45 -22.19
C GLU A 272 33.30 18.45 -21.22
N ALA A 273 34.14 18.88 -20.28
CA ALA A 273 34.73 18.01 -19.28
C ALA A 273 33.67 17.36 -18.37
N THR A 274 32.63 18.11 -18.02
CA THR A 274 31.50 17.59 -17.25
C THR A 274 30.61 16.66 -18.11
N ARG A 275 30.36 16.96 -19.39
CA ARG A 275 29.66 16.07 -20.32
C ARG A 275 30.35 14.71 -20.45
N ASP A 276 31.67 14.73 -20.58
CA ASP A 276 32.50 13.56 -20.86
C ASP A 276 33.00 12.85 -19.57
N THR A 277 32.37 13.15 -18.43
CA THR A 277 32.66 12.48 -17.15
C THR A 277 32.61 10.96 -17.33
N PRO A 278 33.65 10.20 -16.88
CA PRO A 278 33.63 8.76 -16.91
C PRO A 278 32.72 8.22 -15.77
N TRP A 279 31.42 8.13 -16.05
CA TRP A 279 30.39 7.89 -15.05
C TRP A 279 30.54 6.59 -14.25
N VAL A 280 31.04 5.53 -14.87
CA VAL A 280 31.29 4.25 -14.20
C VAL A 280 32.39 4.40 -13.16
N GLU A 281 33.51 5.03 -13.54
CA GLU A 281 34.64 5.28 -12.67
C GLU A 281 34.32 6.29 -11.56
N LEU A 282 33.56 7.34 -11.91
CA LEU A 282 33.06 8.31 -10.93
C LEU A 282 32.21 7.62 -9.85
N ASN A 283 31.21 6.85 -10.27
CA ASN A 283 30.35 6.13 -9.34
C ASN A 283 31.18 5.18 -8.46
N ARG A 284 32.07 4.39 -9.06
CA ARG A 284 32.96 3.49 -8.30
C ARG A 284 33.83 4.25 -7.30
N GLY A 285 34.39 5.39 -7.70
CA GLY A 285 35.19 6.24 -6.84
C GLY A 285 34.45 6.87 -5.69
N LEU A 286 33.21 7.33 -5.92
CA LEU A 286 32.34 7.88 -4.88
C LEU A 286 31.94 6.81 -3.84
N PHE A 287 31.52 5.63 -4.27
CA PHE A 287 31.20 4.53 -3.37
C PHE A 287 32.41 4.00 -2.60
N ALA A 288 33.61 3.97 -3.23
CA ALA A 288 34.84 3.56 -2.57
C ALA A 288 35.46 4.65 -1.68
N GLY A 289 34.94 5.88 -1.70
CA GLY A 289 35.51 7.02 -0.97
C GLY A 289 36.84 7.52 -1.54
N THR A 290 37.23 7.13 -2.77
CA THR A 290 38.44 7.58 -3.46
C THR A 290 38.20 8.85 -4.28
N MET A 291 36.96 9.21 -4.54
CA MET A 291 36.52 10.46 -5.14
C MET A 291 35.97 11.39 -4.04
N PRO A 292 36.30 12.69 -4.04
CA PRO A 292 35.79 13.61 -3.01
C PRO A 292 34.26 13.80 -3.12
N PRO A 293 33.52 13.84 -2.00
CA PRO A 293 32.07 14.06 -1.99
C PRO A 293 31.65 15.35 -2.69
N SER A 294 32.49 16.38 -2.67
CA SER A 294 32.26 17.67 -3.34
C SER A 294 32.02 17.54 -4.86
N GLU A 295 32.45 16.44 -5.47
CA GLU A 295 32.16 16.19 -6.88
C GLU A 295 30.68 15.85 -7.08
N ALA A 296 30.07 15.07 -6.19
CA ALA A 296 28.62 14.84 -6.21
C ALA A 296 27.85 16.14 -5.98
N ASP A 297 28.28 16.98 -5.02
CA ASP A 297 27.67 18.29 -4.76
C ASP A 297 27.75 19.21 -5.99
N ARG A 298 28.91 19.25 -6.67
CA ARG A 298 29.11 20.03 -7.90
C ARG A 298 28.12 19.61 -8.99
N LEU A 299 27.95 18.31 -9.21
CA LEU A 299 27.05 17.75 -10.21
C LEU A 299 25.59 18.05 -9.86
N CYS A 300 25.20 17.88 -8.59
CA CYS A 300 23.87 18.25 -8.10
C CYS A 300 23.58 19.75 -8.32
N ALA A 301 24.56 20.62 -8.06
CA ALA A 301 24.40 22.06 -8.28
C ALA A 301 24.24 22.43 -9.77
N ILE A 302 24.89 21.71 -10.68
CA ILE A 302 24.69 21.90 -12.14
C ILE A 302 23.25 21.51 -12.52
N ILE A 303 22.78 20.35 -12.06
CA ILE A 303 21.40 19.89 -12.31
C ILE A 303 20.40 20.92 -11.77
N ALA A 304 20.55 21.35 -10.53
CA ALA A 304 19.65 22.31 -9.89
C ALA A 304 19.50 23.62 -10.68
N ARG A 305 20.63 24.18 -11.14
CA ARG A 305 20.62 25.40 -11.98
C ARG A 305 19.94 25.16 -13.33
N PHE A 306 20.18 24.00 -13.93
CA PHE A 306 19.62 23.65 -15.22
C PHE A 306 18.09 23.49 -15.15
N THR A 307 17.60 22.77 -14.13
CA THR A 307 16.16 22.49 -13.96
C THR A 307 15.38 23.71 -13.51
N ALA A 308 15.93 24.55 -12.63
CA ALA A 308 15.28 25.75 -12.09
C ALA A 308 14.81 26.73 -13.19
N ALA A 309 15.48 26.75 -14.33
CA ALA A 309 15.14 27.63 -15.45
C ALA A 309 14.08 27.04 -16.43
N ARG A 310 13.53 25.87 -16.14
CA ARG A 310 12.65 25.11 -17.05
C ARG A 310 11.41 24.59 -16.33
N THR A 311 10.29 24.51 -17.07
CA THR A 311 9.03 23.98 -16.51
C THR A 311 9.07 22.46 -16.38
N LYS A 312 8.29 21.92 -15.45
CA LYS A 312 8.12 20.47 -15.24
C LYS A 312 7.71 19.74 -16.54
N GLU A 313 6.80 20.33 -17.31
CA GLU A 313 6.34 19.76 -18.57
C GLU A 313 7.48 19.68 -19.60
N TYR A 314 8.24 20.76 -19.78
CA TYR A 314 9.41 20.76 -20.66
C TYR A 314 10.40 19.68 -20.24
N LEU A 315 10.79 19.66 -18.96
CA LEU A 315 11.75 18.71 -18.41
C LEU A 315 11.29 17.26 -18.63
N ALA A 316 10.04 16.95 -18.32
CA ALA A 316 9.47 15.61 -18.51
C ALA A 316 9.47 15.17 -19.98
N SER A 317 9.04 16.07 -20.89
CA SER A 317 8.99 15.76 -22.33
C SER A 317 10.38 15.48 -22.93
N GLN A 318 11.38 16.26 -22.52
CA GLN A 318 12.77 16.07 -22.96
C GLN A 318 13.40 14.82 -22.33
N ALA A 319 13.11 14.53 -21.05
CA ALA A 319 13.65 13.36 -20.36
C ALA A 319 13.23 12.05 -21.04
N VAL A 320 11.97 11.93 -21.45
CA VAL A 320 11.47 10.75 -22.20
C VAL A 320 12.24 10.58 -23.51
N ARG A 321 12.39 11.65 -24.30
CA ARG A 321 13.08 11.60 -25.60
C ARG A 321 14.55 11.24 -25.47
N ARG A 322 15.19 11.69 -24.39
CA ARG A 322 16.62 11.57 -24.13
C ARG A 322 16.96 10.35 -23.24
N ARG A 323 15.95 9.63 -22.79
CA ARG A 323 16.12 8.49 -21.85
C ARG A 323 16.84 8.93 -20.57
N VAL A 324 16.34 9.97 -19.93
CA VAL A 324 16.79 10.44 -18.61
C VAL A 324 15.79 10.00 -17.56
N LEU A 325 16.26 9.55 -16.41
CA LEU A 325 15.41 9.19 -15.27
C LEU A 325 14.97 10.45 -14.53
N LEU A 326 13.97 11.10 -15.06
CA LEU A 326 13.37 12.33 -14.52
C LEU A 326 11.84 12.20 -14.54
N ALA A 327 11.22 12.62 -13.44
CA ALA A 327 9.77 12.74 -13.35
C ALA A 327 9.39 14.04 -12.62
N PRO A 328 8.29 14.71 -13.03
CA PRO A 328 7.75 15.85 -12.29
C PRO A 328 7.20 15.39 -10.94
N ILE A 329 7.39 16.20 -9.90
CA ILE A 329 6.69 16.03 -8.61
C ILE A 329 5.33 16.71 -8.77
N CYS A 330 4.30 15.89 -8.86
CA CYS A 330 2.94 16.35 -9.10
C CYS A 330 2.23 16.69 -7.78
N THR A 331 1.53 17.81 -7.75
CA THR A 331 0.52 18.11 -6.74
C THR A 331 -0.70 17.20 -6.91
N LEU A 332 -1.54 17.06 -5.87
CA LEU A 332 -2.77 16.28 -5.98
C LEU A 332 -3.72 16.83 -7.05
N ALA A 333 -3.73 18.14 -7.26
CA ALA A 333 -4.52 18.77 -8.33
C ALA A 333 -4.03 18.32 -9.72
N GLU A 334 -2.72 18.32 -9.96
CA GLU A 334 -2.13 17.85 -11.21
C GLU A 334 -2.38 16.34 -11.44
N VAL A 335 -2.37 15.53 -10.37
CA VAL A 335 -2.73 14.11 -10.47
C VAL A 335 -4.19 13.93 -10.91
N LEU A 336 -5.12 14.74 -10.37
CA LEU A 336 -6.53 14.72 -10.78
C LEU A 336 -6.74 15.07 -12.23
N GLU A 337 -5.92 15.94 -12.81
CA GLU A 337 -6.00 16.39 -14.22
C GLU A 337 -5.06 15.59 -15.15
N SER A 338 -4.47 14.51 -14.68
CA SER A 338 -3.55 13.67 -15.47
C SER A 338 -4.24 13.00 -16.66
N ASP A 339 -3.85 13.36 -17.88
CA ASP A 339 -4.31 12.74 -19.12
C ASP A 339 -3.98 11.24 -19.16
N HIS A 340 -2.85 10.84 -18.58
CA HIS A 340 -2.46 9.43 -18.49
C HIS A 340 -3.44 8.62 -17.63
N LEU A 341 -3.82 9.13 -16.46
CA LEU A 341 -4.80 8.46 -15.59
C LEU A 341 -6.19 8.46 -16.21
N ALA A 342 -6.58 9.54 -16.90
CA ALA A 342 -7.82 9.62 -17.66
C ALA A 342 -7.85 8.57 -18.80
N ALA A 343 -6.78 8.47 -19.61
CA ALA A 343 -6.66 7.52 -20.71
C ALA A 343 -6.67 6.05 -20.20
N ARG A 344 -6.17 5.78 -18.97
CA ARG A 344 -6.25 4.47 -18.34
C ARG A 344 -7.64 4.16 -17.75
N GLY A 345 -8.57 5.10 -17.77
CA GLY A 345 -9.89 4.95 -17.12
C GLY A 345 -9.76 4.70 -15.61
N PHE A 346 -8.80 5.40 -14.97
CA PHE A 346 -8.49 5.20 -13.55
C PHE A 346 -9.59 5.73 -12.63
N TRP A 347 -10.26 6.82 -13.01
CA TRP A 347 -11.22 7.50 -12.15
C TRP A 347 -12.61 6.89 -12.22
N ASP A 348 -13.15 6.50 -11.07
CA ASP A 348 -14.58 6.22 -10.90
C ASP A 348 -15.33 7.52 -10.57
N VAL A 349 -16.41 7.79 -11.24
CA VAL A 349 -17.28 8.94 -10.96
C VAL A 349 -18.50 8.45 -10.17
N VAL A 350 -18.58 8.85 -8.91
CA VAL A 350 -19.59 8.36 -7.98
C VAL A 350 -20.33 9.52 -7.33
N ARG A 351 -21.66 9.41 -7.24
CA ARG A 351 -22.49 10.33 -6.47
C ARG A 351 -22.84 9.69 -5.14
N GLN A 352 -22.37 10.29 -4.06
CA GLN A 352 -22.76 9.93 -2.70
C GLN A 352 -24.15 10.54 -2.40
N ALA A 353 -24.92 9.89 -1.52
CA ALA A 353 -26.28 10.33 -1.21
C ALA A 353 -26.34 11.74 -0.60
N GLU A 354 -25.32 12.08 0.19
CA GLU A 354 -25.18 13.37 0.90
C GLU A 354 -24.38 14.41 0.10
N ALA A 355 -24.01 14.11 -1.14
CA ALA A 355 -23.24 15.01 -1.99
C ALA A 355 -24.15 15.74 -2.99
N ASP A 356 -23.90 17.03 -3.22
CA ASP A 356 -24.63 17.85 -4.17
C ASP A 356 -24.31 17.47 -5.63
N HIS A 357 -23.12 16.90 -5.86
CA HIS A 357 -22.64 16.48 -7.19
C HIS A 357 -21.84 15.18 -7.12
N SER A 358 -21.50 14.63 -8.28
CA SER A 358 -20.62 13.45 -8.38
C SER A 358 -19.17 13.84 -8.16
N HIS A 359 -18.43 12.95 -7.54
CA HIS A 359 -17.00 13.11 -7.25
C HIS A 359 -16.18 12.05 -7.98
N ARG A 360 -14.96 12.42 -8.38
CA ARG A 360 -13.96 11.47 -8.87
C ARG A 360 -13.31 10.75 -7.67
N HIS A 361 -13.26 9.44 -7.74
CA HIS A 361 -12.58 8.60 -6.76
C HIS A 361 -11.50 7.76 -7.46
N PRO A 362 -10.40 7.41 -6.79
CA PRO A 362 -9.50 6.37 -7.27
C PRO A 362 -10.27 5.09 -7.58
N GLY A 363 -10.13 4.58 -8.79
CA GLY A 363 -10.84 3.41 -9.26
C GLY A 363 -10.02 2.13 -9.13
N ARG A 364 -9.93 1.40 -10.23
CA ARG A 364 -9.33 0.06 -10.26
C ARG A 364 -7.82 0.09 -10.07
N PHE A 365 -7.32 -0.66 -9.10
CA PHE A 365 -5.87 -0.81 -8.86
C PHE A 365 -5.18 -1.82 -9.82
N VAL A 366 -5.96 -2.64 -10.54
CA VAL A 366 -5.45 -3.58 -11.54
C VAL A 366 -6.38 -3.65 -12.74
N VAL A 367 -5.84 -3.89 -13.93
CA VAL A 367 -6.61 -4.15 -15.15
C VAL A 367 -6.39 -5.61 -15.55
N ALA A 368 -7.44 -6.42 -15.46
CA ALA A 368 -7.47 -7.83 -15.85
C ALA A 368 -8.63 -8.05 -16.82
N PRO A 369 -8.39 -8.05 -18.15
CA PRO A 369 -9.48 -8.06 -19.15
C PRO A 369 -10.41 -9.28 -19.05
N ALA A 370 -9.87 -10.46 -18.73
CA ALA A 370 -10.65 -11.69 -18.58
C ALA A 370 -11.46 -11.73 -17.26
N SER A 371 -11.09 -10.93 -16.28
CA SER A 371 -11.75 -10.85 -14.97
C SER A 371 -11.73 -9.39 -14.48
N PRO A 372 -12.52 -8.51 -15.12
CA PRO A 372 -12.48 -7.08 -14.82
C PRO A 372 -12.87 -6.82 -13.37
N LEU A 373 -12.22 -5.84 -12.74
CA LEU A 373 -12.62 -5.37 -11.43
C LEU A 373 -14.02 -4.74 -11.48
N ARG A 374 -14.74 -4.89 -10.40
CA ARG A 374 -16.08 -4.30 -10.25
C ARG A 374 -15.97 -2.78 -10.13
N VAL A 375 -16.79 -2.05 -10.87
CA VAL A 375 -17.03 -0.63 -10.63
C VAL A 375 -17.97 -0.54 -9.42
N LEU A 376 -17.50 0.15 -8.37
CA LEU A 376 -18.21 0.23 -7.12
C LEU A 376 -19.14 1.44 -7.08
N GLY A 377 -20.34 1.24 -6.54
CA GLY A 377 -21.30 2.30 -6.23
C GLY A 377 -20.86 3.15 -5.02
N PRO A 378 -21.75 4.01 -4.50
CA PRO A 378 -21.47 4.83 -3.33
C PRO A 378 -21.16 4.00 -2.08
N ALA A 379 -20.60 4.64 -1.07
CA ALA A 379 -20.50 4.07 0.27
C ALA A 379 -21.91 3.96 0.89
N PRO A 380 -22.17 2.93 1.70
CA PRO A 380 -23.48 2.74 2.28
C PRO A 380 -23.77 3.77 3.38
N ARG A 381 -25.03 4.16 3.52
CA ARG A 381 -25.51 4.83 4.74
C ARG A 381 -25.47 3.87 5.91
N LEU A 382 -25.32 4.41 7.10
CA LEU A 382 -25.30 3.60 8.33
C LEU A 382 -26.60 2.78 8.45
N GLY A 383 -26.44 1.47 8.51
CA GLY A 383 -27.54 0.52 8.66
C GLY A 383 -28.49 0.43 7.46
N SER A 384 -28.09 0.93 6.27
CA SER A 384 -28.94 0.85 5.07
C SER A 384 -29.33 -0.57 4.68
N ASP A 385 -28.60 -1.56 5.14
CA ASP A 385 -28.81 -2.99 4.87
C ASP A 385 -29.02 -3.77 6.18
N HIS A 386 -29.62 -3.13 7.20
CA HIS A 386 -29.79 -3.75 8.53
C HIS A 386 -30.61 -5.06 8.46
N ASP A 387 -31.60 -5.12 7.57
CA ASP A 387 -32.43 -6.30 7.32
C ASP A 387 -31.76 -7.31 6.36
N PHE A 388 -30.47 -7.14 6.08
CA PHE A 388 -29.75 -8.07 5.22
C PHE A 388 -29.76 -9.48 5.80
N GLU A 389 -30.44 -10.38 5.11
CA GLU A 389 -30.43 -11.81 5.41
C GLU A 389 -29.42 -12.50 4.49
N PRO A 390 -28.40 -13.17 5.05
CA PRO A 390 -27.49 -13.94 4.23
C PRO A 390 -28.25 -15.08 3.55
N PRO A 391 -28.06 -15.32 2.23
CA PRO A 391 -28.67 -16.48 1.58
C PRO A 391 -28.28 -17.78 2.29
N GLY A 392 -29.21 -18.69 2.45
CA GLY A 392 -29.25 -19.81 3.37
C GLY A 392 -28.21 -20.93 3.22
N THR A 393 -27.26 -20.81 2.32
CA THR A 393 -26.11 -21.71 2.23
C THR A 393 -24.86 -20.92 1.92
N GLY A 394 -23.84 -21.00 2.79
CA GLY A 394 -22.49 -20.56 2.46
C GLY A 394 -21.99 -21.30 1.22
N HIS A 395 -21.11 -20.67 0.46
CA HIS A 395 -20.48 -21.34 -0.67
C HIS A 395 -19.54 -22.41 -0.11
N SER A 396 -19.99 -23.68 -0.11
CA SER A 396 -19.07 -24.75 0.24
C SER A 396 -17.97 -24.82 -0.83
N VAL A 397 -16.74 -24.62 -0.42
CA VAL A 397 -15.59 -25.04 -1.24
C VAL A 397 -15.78 -26.53 -1.47
N GLY A 398 -15.65 -26.98 -2.71
CA GLY A 398 -15.75 -28.40 -3.07
C GLY A 398 -14.76 -29.25 -2.24
N PRO A 399 -14.89 -30.57 -2.28
CA PRO A 399 -13.96 -31.43 -1.57
C PRO A 399 -12.51 -31.09 -1.97
N PRO A 400 -11.56 -31.16 -1.00
CA PRO A 400 -10.16 -30.83 -1.25
C PRO A 400 -9.61 -31.61 -2.44
N GLU A 401 -8.71 -31.01 -3.22
CA GLU A 401 -8.07 -31.69 -4.34
C GLU A 401 -7.40 -32.98 -3.87
N ARG A 402 -7.78 -34.11 -4.48
CA ARG A 402 -7.21 -35.41 -4.11
C ARG A 402 -5.70 -35.40 -4.31
N GLY A 403 -4.94 -35.62 -3.22
CA GLY A 403 -3.48 -35.71 -3.21
C GLY A 403 -2.74 -34.44 -2.84
N ALA A 404 -3.43 -33.39 -2.43
CA ALA A 404 -2.77 -32.24 -1.83
C ALA A 404 -2.17 -32.65 -0.46
N ASP A 405 -0.91 -32.29 -0.21
CA ASP A 405 -0.31 -32.40 1.12
C ASP A 405 -1.06 -31.46 2.08
N GLU A 406 -1.85 -32.02 2.99
CA GLU A 406 -2.68 -31.25 3.94
C GLU A 406 -1.87 -30.28 4.80
N ASN A 407 -0.56 -30.52 4.96
CA ASN A 407 0.36 -29.72 5.75
C ASN A 407 1.31 -28.85 4.90
N GLY A 408 1.17 -28.86 3.57
CA GLY A 408 2.01 -28.07 2.69
C GLY A 408 1.67 -26.57 2.73
N PRO A 409 2.59 -25.68 2.29
CA PRO A 409 2.34 -24.24 2.26
C PRO A 409 1.22 -23.87 1.27
N ALA A 410 0.57 -22.74 1.52
CA ALA A 410 -0.65 -22.30 0.82
C ALA A 410 -0.56 -22.26 -0.71
N LEU A 411 0.59 -21.90 -1.27
CA LEU A 411 0.84 -21.81 -2.71
C LEU A 411 1.69 -22.96 -3.24
N ALA A 412 1.72 -24.11 -2.53
CA ALA A 412 2.42 -25.31 -3.01
C ALA A 412 1.91 -25.71 -4.41
N GLY A 413 2.84 -26.02 -5.32
CA GLY A 413 2.52 -26.37 -6.70
C GLY A 413 2.37 -25.20 -7.68
N LEU A 414 2.23 -23.95 -7.19
CA LEU A 414 2.28 -22.75 -8.03
C LEU A 414 3.71 -22.54 -8.54
N ARG A 415 3.88 -22.43 -9.87
CA ARG A 415 5.15 -22.11 -10.50
C ARG A 415 5.13 -20.72 -11.09
N VAL A 416 6.11 -19.90 -10.72
CA VAL A 416 6.22 -18.50 -11.12
C VAL A 416 7.53 -18.28 -11.85
N VAL A 417 7.48 -17.60 -13.01
CA VAL A 417 8.66 -17.10 -13.71
C VAL A 417 8.77 -15.61 -13.39
N ASP A 418 9.83 -15.23 -12.69
CA ASP A 418 10.10 -13.84 -12.31
C ASP A 418 11.11 -13.24 -13.29
N LEU A 419 10.66 -12.28 -14.11
CA LEU A 419 11.46 -11.50 -15.06
C LEU A 419 11.69 -10.06 -14.56
N THR A 420 11.40 -9.81 -13.31
CA THR A 420 11.55 -8.48 -12.70
C THR A 420 12.98 -8.23 -12.25
N TRP A 421 13.31 -6.97 -11.99
CA TRP A 421 14.63 -6.57 -11.53
C TRP A 421 14.55 -5.41 -10.53
N SER A 422 15.65 -5.06 -9.89
CA SER A 422 15.79 -4.03 -8.87
C SER A 422 15.12 -4.42 -7.55
N VAL A 423 14.11 -3.71 -7.05
CA VAL A 423 13.55 -3.88 -5.69
C VAL A 423 12.09 -4.33 -5.72
N ALA A 424 11.19 -3.52 -6.28
CA ALA A 424 9.75 -3.73 -6.15
C ALA A 424 9.25 -5.01 -6.83
N GLY A 425 9.78 -5.33 -8.01
CA GLY A 425 9.39 -6.53 -8.74
C GLY A 425 9.83 -7.82 -8.05
N PRO A 426 11.13 -8.02 -7.73
CA PRO A 426 11.60 -9.21 -7.03
C PRO A 426 10.93 -9.43 -5.67
N TYR A 427 10.45 -8.35 -5.03
CA TYR A 427 9.69 -8.45 -3.79
C TYR A 427 8.38 -9.24 -3.96
N ILE A 428 7.71 -9.12 -5.12
CA ILE A 428 6.51 -9.91 -5.44
C ILE A 428 6.86 -11.39 -5.52
N GLY A 429 7.93 -11.74 -6.28
CA GLY A 429 8.42 -13.11 -6.41
C GLY A 429 8.79 -13.71 -5.06
N ARG A 430 9.50 -12.95 -4.22
CA ARG A 430 9.82 -13.34 -2.86
C ARG A 430 8.56 -13.63 -2.03
N SER A 431 7.57 -12.72 -2.03
CA SER A 431 6.34 -12.90 -1.24
C SER A 431 5.58 -14.17 -1.66
N LEU A 432 5.54 -14.48 -2.96
CA LEU A 432 4.94 -15.72 -3.44
C LEU A 432 5.73 -16.95 -2.98
N ALA A 433 7.07 -16.88 -2.98
CA ALA A 433 7.93 -17.96 -2.50
C ALA A 433 7.78 -18.19 -0.98
N ASP A 434 7.65 -17.14 -0.18
CA ASP A 434 7.43 -17.21 1.27
C ASP A 434 6.14 -18.00 1.60
N PHE A 435 5.13 -17.98 0.72
CA PHE A 435 3.91 -18.78 0.81
C PHE A 435 4.00 -20.12 0.10
N GLY A 436 5.17 -20.52 -0.41
CA GLY A 436 5.44 -21.86 -0.92
C GLY A 436 5.37 -22.02 -2.44
N ALA A 437 5.25 -20.96 -3.22
CA ALA A 437 5.38 -21.04 -4.67
C ALA A 437 6.84 -21.34 -5.09
N THR A 438 7.00 -22.05 -6.20
CA THR A 438 8.30 -22.20 -6.87
C THR A 438 8.52 -21.01 -7.79
N VAL A 439 9.44 -20.13 -7.43
CA VAL A 439 9.76 -18.90 -8.18
C VAL A 439 11.09 -19.03 -8.87
#